data_ea8ff562e358921ecf55879fc85c04cb
#
_entry.id   ea8ff562e358921ecf55879fc85c04cb
#
_cell.length_a   1.000
_cell.length_b   1.000
_cell.length_c   1.000
_cell.angle_alpha   90.00
_cell.angle_beta   90.00
_cell.angle_gamma   90.00
#
_symmetry.space_group_name_H-M   'P 1'
#
loop_
_entity.id
_entity.type
_entity.pdbx_description
1 polymer ?
#
loop_
_entity_poly.entity_id
_entity_poly.type
_entity_poly.pdbx_seq_one_letter_code
_entity_poly.pdbx_strand_id
1 'polypeptide(L)'
;GGQLPLFQVAGSKGKQPFKIEIKEVPDTDRDGAINLDDVKYLLKHDKNTATPLKGSGDFRSDECIELLKQADIVVTNPPFSLFREYLAQLMEYKKKFLILGDQNNITKKDIFKFIRENRVWLGYDNGGTKWFQVPDDYDITTESRKKIENGVKYFSMGRILWFTNLETT
;
A
#
# COMPACT_ATOMS: atom_id res chain seq x y z
N GLY A 1 -11.34 -24.67 7.05
CA GLY A 1 -10.17 -24.02 6.51
C GLY A 1 -10.54 -22.67 5.92
N GLY A 2 -10.36 -21.57 6.69
CA GLY A 2 -10.65 -20.23 6.21
C GLY A 2 -9.53 -19.76 5.32
N GLN A 3 -9.84 -19.42 4.07
CA GLN A 3 -8.94 -18.67 3.20
C GLN A 3 -8.66 -17.31 3.86
N LEU A 4 -7.39 -17.01 4.15
CA LEU A 4 -6.96 -15.66 4.47
C LEU A 4 -7.03 -14.86 3.17
N PRO A 5 -7.87 -13.83 3.06
CA PRO A 5 -7.88 -13.01 1.86
C PRO A 5 -6.59 -12.20 1.78
N LEU A 6 -5.86 -12.37 0.70
CA LEU A 6 -4.55 -11.75 0.44
C LEU A 6 -4.60 -10.21 0.44
N PHE A 7 -5.77 -9.63 0.32
CA PHE A 7 -6.01 -8.20 0.25
C PHE A 7 -7.28 -7.83 1.03
N GLN A 8 -7.23 -7.87 2.34
CA GLN A 8 -8.20 -7.10 3.12
C GLN A 8 -7.52 -5.81 3.56
N VAL A 9 -7.86 -4.75 2.83
CA VAL A 9 -7.53 -3.37 3.17
C VAL A 9 -7.87 -3.11 4.62
N ALA A 10 -6.95 -2.50 5.35
CA ALA A 10 -7.19 -1.95 6.67
C ALA A 10 -8.44 -1.05 6.61
N GLY A 11 -9.53 -1.48 7.22
CA GLY A 11 -10.81 -0.77 7.18
C GLY A 11 -12.02 -1.63 7.52
N SER A 12 -11.92 -2.95 7.54
CA SER A 12 -13.02 -3.81 7.98
C SER A 12 -13.13 -3.77 9.50
N LYS A 13 -14.13 -3.06 10.00
CA LYS A 13 -14.51 -3.09 11.43
C LYS A 13 -14.61 -4.54 11.90
N GLY A 14 -13.74 -4.94 12.83
CA GLY A 14 -13.85 -6.19 13.58
C GLY A 14 -12.81 -7.28 13.31
N LYS A 15 -11.84 -7.09 12.42
CA LYS A 15 -10.74 -8.06 12.25
C LYS A 15 -9.47 -7.57 12.92
N GLN A 16 -8.88 -8.42 13.75
CA GLN A 16 -7.61 -8.12 14.41
C GLN A 16 -6.50 -7.96 13.35
N PRO A 17 -5.72 -6.88 13.37
CA PRO A 17 -4.59 -6.72 12.49
C PRO A 17 -3.50 -7.74 12.82
N PHE A 18 -2.74 -8.12 11.81
CA PHE A 18 -1.66 -9.11 11.96
C PHE A 18 -0.47 -8.73 11.08
N LYS A 19 0.70 -9.23 11.41
CA LYS A 19 1.89 -9.21 10.56
C LYS A 19 2.18 -10.60 10.00
N ILE A 20 2.67 -10.65 8.78
CA ILE A 20 3.30 -11.83 8.20
C ILE A 20 4.77 -11.48 7.93
N GLU A 21 5.68 -12.32 8.37
CA GLU A 21 7.10 -12.20 8.08
C GLU A 21 7.47 -13.28 7.06
N ILE A 22 7.92 -12.86 5.89
CA ILE A 22 8.39 -13.73 4.82
C ILE A 22 9.88 -13.50 4.67
N LYS A 23 10.68 -14.53 4.93
CA LYS A 23 12.15 -14.45 4.86
C LYS A 23 12.67 -14.76 3.46
N GLU A 24 12.01 -15.65 2.75
CA GLU A 24 12.41 -16.12 1.44
C GLU A 24 11.17 -16.50 0.63
N VAL A 25 11.15 -16.13 -0.63
CA VAL A 25 10.14 -16.55 -1.60
C VAL A 25 10.81 -17.48 -2.60
N PRO A 26 10.59 -18.80 -2.53
CA PRO A 26 11.11 -19.71 -3.53
C PRO A 26 10.35 -19.57 -4.85
N ASP A 27 11.04 -19.76 -5.96
CA ASP A 27 10.42 -19.97 -7.27
C ASP A 27 9.71 -21.34 -7.24
N THR A 28 8.41 -21.32 -6.98
CA THR A 28 7.62 -22.52 -6.70
C THR A 28 7.15 -23.24 -7.97
N ASP A 29 6.94 -22.51 -9.04
CA ASP A 29 6.53 -23.04 -10.35
C ASP A 29 7.73 -23.28 -11.29
N ARG A 30 8.94 -22.86 -10.87
CA ARG A 30 10.21 -23.04 -11.58
C ARG A 30 10.24 -22.39 -12.95
N ASP A 31 9.57 -21.22 -13.08
CA ASP A 31 9.58 -20.44 -14.31
C ASP A 31 10.83 -19.56 -14.46
N GLY A 32 11.68 -19.52 -13.42
CA GLY A 32 12.92 -18.74 -13.37
C GLY A 32 12.72 -17.32 -12.89
N ALA A 33 11.52 -16.94 -12.47
CA ALA A 33 11.20 -15.64 -11.92
C ALA A 33 10.48 -15.77 -10.58
N ILE A 34 10.74 -14.86 -9.65
CA ILE A 34 9.96 -14.74 -8.42
C ILE A 34 8.88 -13.71 -8.66
N ASN A 35 7.62 -14.13 -8.58
CA ASN A 35 6.46 -13.31 -8.91
C ASN A 35 5.35 -13.43 -7.85
N LEU A 36 4.19 -12.78 -8.11
CA LEU A 36 3.08 -12.76 -7.17
C LEU A 36 2.45 -14.15 -6.93
N ASP A 37 2.53 -15.06 -7.88
CA ASP A 37 1.93 -16.39 -7.74
C ASP A 37 2.75 -17.26 -6.80
N ASP A 38 4.09 -17.09 -6.76
CA ASP A 38 4.95 -17.70 -5.76
C ASP A 38 4.61 -17.22 -4.35
N VAL A 39 4.39 -15.91 -4.19
CA VAL A 39 3.96 -15.34 -2.91
C VAL A 39 2.59 -15.89 -2.50
N LYS A 40 1.64 -16.00 -3.42
CA LYS A 40 0.32 -16.59 -3.15
C LYS A 40 0.42 -18.07 -2.75
N TYR A 41 1.28 -18.81 -3.44
CA TYR A 41 1.53 -20.21 -3.12
C TYR A 41 2.08 -20.35 -1.70
N LEU A 42 3.12 -19.58 -1.37
CA LEU A 42 3.74 -19.53 -0.06
C LEU A 42 2.70 -19.23 1.06
N LEU A 43 1.87 -18.21 0.85
CA LEU A 43 0.85 -17.82 1.83
C LEU A 43 -0.25 -18.87 2.03
N LYS A 44 -0.47 -19.74 1.04
CA LYS A 44 -1.46 -20.82 1.12
C LYS A 44 -0.93 -22.11 1.75
N HIS A 45 0.32 -22.43 1.49
CA HIS A 45 0.89 -23.76 1.73
C HIS A 45 1.91 -23.80 2.85
N ASP A 46 2.59 -22.69 3.11
CA ASP A 46 3.51 -22.62 4.23
C ASP A 46 2.75 -22.31 5.54
N LYS A 47 3.25 -22.88 6.61
CA LYS A 47 2.83 -22.54 7.98
C LYS A 47 3.35 -21.14 8.35
N ASN A 48 3.06 -20.15 7.49
CA ASN A 48 3.41 -18.77 7.79
C ASN A 48 2.71 -18.36 9.06
N THR A 49 3.47 -18.02 10.04
CA THR A 49 2.96 -17.60 11.33
C THR A 49 2.46 -16.17 11.20
N ALA A 50 1.19 -16.01 10.82
CA ALA A 50 0.53 -14.73 10.97
C ALA A 50 0.50 -14.40 12.47
N THR A 51 1.27 -13.41 12.89
CA THR A 51 1.30 -12.96 14.28
C THR A 51 0.32 -11.82 14.45
N PRO A 52 -0.74 -11.98 15.27
CA PRO A 52 -1.65 -10.88 15.57
C PRO A 52 -0.88 -9.70 16.17
N LEU A 53 -1.21 -8.50 15.73
CA LEU A 53 -0.73 -7.29 16.39
C LEU A 53 -1.51 -7.10 17.69
N LYS A 54 -0.84 -6.60 18.72
CA LYS A 54 -1.46 -6.36 20.03
C LYS A 54 -2.40 -5.17 20.02
N GLY A 55 -2.15 -4.21 19.12
CA GLY A 55 -2.90 -2.97 18.98
C GLY A 55 -3.87 -2.98 17.80
N SER A 56 -4.33 -1.80 17.43
CA SER A 56 -5.27 -1.56 16.33
C SER A 56 -4.64 -1.65 14.94
N GLY A 57 -3.31 -1.81 14.84
CA GLY A 57 -2.58 -1.68 13.58
C GLY A 57 -2.43 -0.24 13.09
N ASP A 58 -2.71 0.74 13.95
CA ASP A 58 -2.46 2.14 13.63
C ASP A 58 -0.94 2.38 13.52
N PHE A 59 -0.52 3.05 12.44
CA PHE A 59 0.90 3.27 12.15
C PHE A 59 1.62 4.11 13.21
N ARG A 60 0.87 4.82 14.06
CA ARG A 60 1.38 5.63 15.18
C ARG A 60 1.58 4.83 16.45
N SER A 61 1.09 3.61 16.50
CA SER A 61 1.27 2.76 17.70
C SER A 61 2.73 2.36 17.88
N ASP A 62 3.14 2.16 19.12
CA ASP A 62 4.51 1.76 19.44
C ASP A 62 4.92 0.48 18.70
N GLU A 63 4.01 -0.48 18.56
CA GLU A 63 4.25 -1.73 17.86
C GLU A 63 4.52 -1.51 16.36
N CYS A 64 3.73 -0.64 15.70
CA CYS A 64 3.95 -0.30 14.29
C CYS A 64 5.21 0.54 14.11
N ILE A 65 5.55 1.41 15.06
CA ILE A 65 6.79 2.18 15.06
C ILE A 65 8.00 1.26 15.19
N GLU A 66 7.94 0.25 16.05
CA GLU A 66 9.03 -0.75 16.16
C GLU A 66 9.21 -1.55 14.84
N LEU A 67 8.12 -1.91 14.16
CA LEU A 67 8.20 -2.51 12.83
C LEU A 67 8.79 -1.54 11.81
N LEU A 68 8.37 -0.26 11.85
CA LEU A 68 8.92 0.78 10.98
C LEU A 68 10.43 0.95 11.19
N LYS A 69 10.92 0.93 12.42
CA LYS A 69 12.35 1.04 12.71
C LYS A 69 13.18 -0.07 12.07
N GLN A 70 12.62 -1.28 11.98
CA GLN A 70 13.28 -2.45 11.36
C GLN A 70 13.30 -2.40 9.84
N ALA A 71 12.36 -1.68 9.21
CA ALA A 71 12.25 -1.62 7.77
C ALA A 71 13.38 -0.80 7.13
N ASP A 72 13.95 -1.29 6.04
CA ASP A 72 14.85 -0.52 5.17
C ASP A 72 14.04 0.32 4.18
N ILE A 73 13.04 -0.30 3.58
CA ILE A 73 12.15 0.32 2.60
C ILE A 73 10.70 0.06 2.99
N VAL A 74 9.87 1.09 2.93
CA VAL A 74 8.43 1.00 3.19
C VAL A 74 7.67 1.15 1.89
N VAL A 75 6.92 0.12 1.51
CA VAL A 75 6.04 0.15 0.33
C VAL A 75 4.60 -0.03 0.80
N THR A 76 3.75 0.96 0.59
CA THR A 76 2.37 0.89 1.10
C THR A 76 1.41 1.86 0.41
N ASN A 77 0.13 1.59 0.63
CA ASN A 77 -0.97 2.49 0.29
C ASN A 77 -1.62 2.98 1.60
N PRO A 78 -1.14 4.10 2.18
CA PRO A 78 -1.69 4.62 3.43
C PRO A 78 -3.10 5.19 3.22
N PRO A 79 -3.93 5.29 4.27
CA PRO A 79 -5.19 6.01 4.19
C PRO A 79 -4.96 7.45 3.74
N PHE A 80 -5.68 7.89 2.70
CA PHE A 80 -5.45 9.22 2.10
C PHE A 80 -5.67 10.36 3.09
N SER A 81 -6.59 10.21 4.03
CA SER A 81 -6.84 11.18 5.11
C SER A 81 -5.66 11.35 6.07
N LEU A 82 -4.80 10.34 6.17
CA LEU A 82 -3.63 10.31 7.06
C LEU A 82 -2.30 10.42 6.29
N PHE A 83 -2.34 10.61 4.98
CA PHE A 83 -1.16 10.60 4.12
C PHE A 83 -0.07 11.57 4.60
N ARG A 84 -0.44 12.79 4.94
CA ARG A 84 0.51 13.84 5.36
C ARG A 84 1.24 13.46 6.65
N GLU A 85 0.48 12.96 7.62
CA GLU A 85 1.00 12.51 8.91
C GLU A 85 1.92 11.29 8.73
N TYR A 86 1.50 10.35 7.89
CA TYR A 86 2.29 9.16 7.58
C TYR A 86 3.61 9.50 6.87
N LEU A 87 3.57 10.38 5.86
CA LEU A 87 4.78 10.84 5.18
C LEU A 87 5.73 11.57 6.16
N ALA A 88 5.19 12.42 7.04
CA ALA A 88 5.99 13.09 8.05
C ALA A 88 6.71 12.09 8.96
N GLN A 89 6.04 11.02 9.37
CA GLN A 89 6.62 9.94 10.17
C GLN A 89 7.75 9.22 9.41
N LEU A 90 7.54 8.87 8.13
CA LEU A 90 8.58 8.24 7.30
C LEU A 90 9.83 9.13 7.19
N MET A 91 9.64 10.43 7.04
CA MET A 91 10.72 11.41 6.96
C MET A 91 11.45 11.58 8.30
N GLU A 92 10.74 11.58 9.41
CA GLU A 92 11.28 11.64 10.77
C GLU A 92 12.18 10.44 11.07
N TYR A 93 11.70 9.24 10.75
CA TYR A 93 12.44 7.99 10.93
C TYR A 93 13.46 7.73 9.80
N LYS A 94 13.64 8.68 8.87
CA LYS A 94 14.61 8.62 7.75
C LYS A 94 14.47 7.35 6.92
N LYS A 95 13.25 6.91 6.67
CA LYS A 95 12.97 5.69 5.89
C LYS A 95 12.99 5.96 4.40
N LYS A 96 13.47 4.98 3.65
CA LYS A 96 13.22 4.89 2.21
C LYS A 96 11.78 4.41 2.00
N PHE A 97 11.11 4.96 0.99
CA PHE A 97 9.70 4.60 0.77
C PHE A 97 9.24 4.74 -0.67
N LEU A 98 8.17 4.00 -0.97
CA LEU A 98 7.34 4.12 -2.16
C LEU A 98 5.88 4.03 -1.70
N ILE A 99 5.14 5.14 -1.72
CA ILE A 99 3.78 5.21 -1.20
C ILE A 99 2.82 5.86 -2.18
N LEU A 100 1.57 5.38 -2.18
CA LEU A 100 0.49 5.98 -2.95
C LEU A 100 -0.14 7.15 -2.20
N GLY A 101 -0.45 8.22 -2.91
CA GLY A 101 -1.15 9.37 -2.36
C GLY A 101 -1.96 10.12 -3.40
N ASP A 102 -2.91 10.93 -2.94
CA ASP A 102 -3.67 11.83 -3.80
C ASP A 102 -2.77 12.92 -4.37
N GLN A 103 -2.92 13.23 -5.66
CA GLN A 103 -2.15 14.27 -6.35
C GLN A 103 -2.22 15.63 -5.66
N ASN A 104 -3.36 15.97 -5.04
CA ASN A 104 -3.53 17.23 -4.35
C ASN A 104 -2.58 17.41 -3.15
N ASN A 105 -1.95 16.33 -2.67
CA ASN A 105 -0.93 16.43 -1.62
C ASN A 105 0.30 17.23 -2.06
N ILE A 106 0.59 17.30 -3.37
CA ILE A 106 1.72 18.10 -3.91
C ILE A 106 1.59 19.58 -3.50
N THR A 107 0.37 20.10 -3.46
CA THR A 107 0.10 21.51 -3.13
C THR A 107 0.08 21.81 -1.63
N LYS A 108 0.14 20.78 -0.79
CA LYS A 108 0.14 20.98 0.67
C LYS A 108 1.51 21.48 1.12
N LYS A 109 1.52 22.53 1.90
CA LYS A 109 2.73 23.27 2.31
C LYS A 109 3.83 22.37 2.90
N ASP A 110 3.47 21.43 3.74
CA ASP A 110 4.36 20.46 4.39
C ASP A 110 4.96 19.46 3.40
N ILE A 111 4.14 18.95 2.46
CA ILE A 111 4.61 18.02 1.42
C ILE A 111 5.47 18.76 0.39
N PHE A 112 4.99 19.93 -0.07
CA PHE A 112 5.71 20.76 -1.05
C PHE A 112 7.10 21.16 -0.54
N LYS A 113 7.25 21.38 0.76
CA LYS A 113 8.55 21.63 1.37
C LYS A 113 9.55 20.50 1.08
N PHE A 114 9.14 19.24 1.29
CA PHE A 114 10.02 18.10 1.01
C PHE A 114 10.35 17.95 -0.48
N ILE A 115 9.38 18.23 -1.36
CA ILE A 115 9.60 18.20 -2.81
C ILE A 115 10.61 19.29 -3.23
N ARG A 116 10.43 20.50 -2.74
CA ARG A 116 11.34 21.63 -3.04
C ARG A 116 12.76 21.39 -2.52
N GLU A 117 12.90 20.68 -1.42
CA GLU A 117 14.18 20.32 -0.81
C GLU A 117 14.83 19.08 -1.46
N ASN A 118 14.25 18.54 -2.54
CA ASN A 118 14.68 17.29 -3.19
C ASN A 118 14.79 16.11 -2.22
N ARG A 119 13.85 15.99 -1.32
CA ARG A 119 13.77 14.91 -0.31
C ARG A 119 12.65 13.93 -0.60
N VAL A 120 11.68 14.33 -1.41
CA VAL A 120 10.57 13.53 -1.89
C VAL A 120 10.31 13.92 -3.34
N TRP A 121 10.05 12.96 -4.19
CA TRP A 121 9.67 13.17 -5.58
C TRP A 121 8.56 12.22 -6.01
N LEU A 122 8.03 12.43 -7.20
CA LEU A 122 6.99 11.59 -7.77
C LEU A 122 7.60 10.41 -8.50
N GLY A 123 6.93 9.26 -8.45
CA GLY A 123 7.30 8.09 -9.24
C GLY A 123 7.05 8.29 -10.73
N TYR A 124 7.48 7.32 -11.53
CA TYR A 124 7.46 7.39 -12.99
C TYR A 124 6.05 7.61 -13.57
N ASP A 125 5.05 6.92 -13.06
CA ASP A 125 3.66 7.09 -13.49
C ASP A 125 3.01 8.25 -12.74
N ASN A 126 3.03 9.41 -13.34
CA ASN A 126 2.64 10.69 -12.73
C ASN A 126 1.37 11.31 -13.30
N GLY A 127 0.55 10.57 -14.06
CA GLY A 127 -0.55 11.20 -14.77
C GLY A 127 -1.88 10.47 -14.75
N GLY A 128 -2.95 11.26 -14.88
CA GLY A 128 -4.29 10.81 -15.19
C GLY A 128 -5.06 10.16 -14.04
N THR A 129 -6.35 9.95 -14.32
CA THR A 129 -7.24 9.22 -13.43
C THR A 129 -6.97 7.73 -13.52
N LYS A 130 -6.76 7.09 -12.39
CA LYS A 130 -6.54 5.65 -12.31
C LYS A 130 -7.85 4.90 -12.13
N TRP A 131 -8.03 3.87 -12.94
CA TRP A 131 -9.19 2.99 -12.92
C TRP A 131 -8.76 1.58 -12.51
N PHE A 132 -9.47 0.98 -11.59
CA PHE A 132 -9.21 -0.35 -11.08
C PHE A 132 -10.40 -1.24 -11.36
N GLN A 133 -10.17 -2.43 -11.89
CA GLN A 133 -11.19 -3.45 -11.99
C GLN A 133 -11.61 -3.88 -10.59
N VAL A 134 -12.92 -3.96 -10.37
CA VAL A 134 -13.50 -4.36 -9.10
C VAL A 134 -14.54 -5.44 -9.32
N PRO A 135 -14.86 -6.26 -8.29
CA PRO A 135 -15.96 -7.21 -8.34
C PRO A 135 -17.31 -6.52 -8.65
N ASP A 136 -18.25 -7.26 -9.22
CA ASP A 136 -19.56 -6.72 -9.60
C ASP A 136 -20.36 -6.22 -8.40
N ASP A 137 -20.18 -6.86 -7.24
CA ASP A 137 -20.80 -6.52 -5.96
C ASP A 137 -20.08 -5.39 -5.20
N TYR A 138 -18.98 -4.87 -5.76
CA TYR A 138 -18.26 -3.73 -5.15
C TYR A 138 -19.15 -2.49 -5.16
N ASP A 139 -19.43 -1.95 -3.97
CA ASP A 139 -20.28 -0.77 -3.83
C ASP A 139 -19.54 0.52 -4.22
N ILE A 140 -20.10 1.26 -5.20
CA ILE A 140 -19.59 2.54 -5.67
C ILE A 140 -20.72 3.56 -5.53
N THR A 141 -20.63 4.37 -4.50
CA THR A 141 -21.64 5.39 -4.19
C THR A 141 -21.58 6.63 -5.09
N THR A 142 -20.45 6.85 -5.77
CA THR A 142 -20.22 8.02 -6.62
C THR A 142 -20.17 7.62 -8.09
N GLU A 143 -21.19 7.96 -8.88
CA GLU A 143 -21.30 7.57 -10.29
C GLU A 143 -20.11 8.03 -11.14
N SER A 144 -19.56 9.22 -10.90
CA SER A 144 -18.39 9.73 -11.64
C SER A 144 -17.11 8.90 -11.40
N ARG A 145 -17.12 8.01 -10.41
CA ARG A 145 -16.04 7.09 -10.09
C ARG A 145 -16.28 5.66 -10.55
N LYS A 146 -17.38 5.44 -11.27
CA LYS A 146 -17.79 4.15 -11.80
C LYS A 146 -17.70 4.16 -13.31
N LYS A 147 -17.22 3.07 -13.87
CA LYS A 147 -17.19 2.82 -15.31
C LYS A 147 -17.48 1.34 -15.56
N ILE A 148 -18.27 1.05 -16.56
CA ILE A 148 -18.46 -0.31 -17.06
C ILE A 148 -17.97 -0.33 -18.50
N GLU A 149 -17.05 -1.20 -18.82
CA GLU A 149 -16.48 -1.34 -20.16
C GLU A 149 -16.36 -2.83 -20.50
N ASN A 150 -16.94 -3.23 -21.60
CA ASN A 150 -17.01 -4.65 -22.03
C ASN A 150 -17.54 -5.60 -20.93
N GLY A 151 -18.55 -5.17 -20.16
CA GLY A 151 -19.11 -5.95 -19.06
C GLY A 151 -18.27 -6.02 -17.78
N VAL A 152 -17.12 -5.34 -17.75
CA VAL A 152 -16.24 -5.28 -16.58
C VAL A 152 -16.44 -3.97 -15.82
N LYS A 153 -16.60 -4.06 -14.51
CA LYS A 153 -16.80 -2.92 -13.62
C LYS A 153 -15.48 -2.36 -13.12
N TYR A 154 -15.34 -1.05 -13.21
CA TYR A 154 -14.16 -0.31 -12.74
C TYR A 154 -14.54 0.76 -11.73
N PHE A 155 -13.65 0.98 -10.79
CA PHE A 155 -13.70 2.06 -9.82
C PHE A 155 -12.50 2.99 -9.97
N SER A 156 -12.74 4.29 -9.86
CA SER A 156 -11.67 5.28 -9.86
C SER A 156 -11.44 5.86 -8.47
N MET A 157 -10.21 5.77 -8.01
CA MET A 157 -9.75 6.47 -6.81
C MET A 157 -9.34 7.93 -7.09
N GLY A 158 -9.53 8.41 -8.35
CA GLY A 158 -9.10 9.73 -8.77
C GLY A 158 -7.66 9.77 -9.24
N ARG A 159 -7.02 10.92 -9.06
CA ARG A 159 -5.62 11.12 -9.46
C ARG A 159 -4.70 10.72 -8.32
N ILE A 160 -4.27 9.48 -8.32
CA ILE A 160 -3.29 8.95 -7.37
C ILE A 160 -1.91 8.87 -8.01
N LEU A 161 -0.90 9.20 -7.23
CA LEU A 161 0.49 9.22 -7.62
C LEU A 161 1.34 8.40 -6.64
N TRP A 162 2.47 7.94 -7.14
CA TRP A 162 3.52 7.43 -6.29
C TRP A 162 4.36 8.59 -5.75
N PHE A 163 4.59 8.58 -4.45
CA PHE A 163 5.53 9.45 -3.75
C PHE A 163 6.68 8.60 -3.24
N THR A 164 7.91 9.06 -3.42
CA THR A 164 9.09 8.27 -3.09
C THR A 164 10.29 9.15 -2.75
N ASN A 165 11.27 8.58 -2.07
CA ASN A 165 12.62 9.10 -1.91
C ASN A 165 13.68 8.08 -2.32
N LEU A 166 13.27 7.04 -3.06
CA LEU A 166 14.19 6.07 -3.67
C LEU A 166 14.87 6.71 -4.86
N GLU A 167 16.16 6.44 -5.04
CA GLU A 167 16.89 6.89 -6.23
C GLU A 167 16.22 6.31 -7.47
N THR A 168 15.98 7.17 -8.47
CA THR A 168 15.48 6.77 -9.79
C THR A 168 16.63 6.87 -10.76
N THR A 169 16.87 5.79 -11.47
CA THR A 169 17.85 5.75 -12.58
C THR A 169 17.29 6.46 -13.81
#